data_6d6c1e1095b3d7554947bc179ab7e91b
#
_entry.id   6d6c1e1095b3d7554947bc179ab7e91b
#
_cell.length_a   1.000
_cell.length_b   1.000
_cell.length_c   1.000
_cell.angle_alpha   90.00
_cell.angle_beta   90.00
_cell.angle_gamma   90.00
#
_symmetry.space_group_name_H-M   'P 1'
#
loop_
_entity.id
_entity.type
_entity.pdbx_description
1 polymer ?
#
loop_
_entity_poly.entity_id
_entity_poly.type
_entity_poly.pdbx_seq_one_letter_code
_entity_poly.pdbx_strand_id
1 'polypeptide(L)'
;MDKTTNGVAAYYSRFGSWAGYNMVLGRSQHAGYWTSETKNEQQAQANFLRMFAKELQLKPTDRVLDAGSGQGVMARHLVQANGSEVIGITITPREVKISEKLSRHMTPAPRFVLGDYSHTDFPDEYFDVVYVNETLSHAKDMQATMQEFYRILKPGGRVVFADYEVDARHMSARQQRMMDFLEQHAGGFGVRQQNPGEISQALQQAGFADISETDWTEAVMPTYHRLRSLARPFAWIQPDAKLAPFFVNAVMASHGYSTLYEAGLFRYLLYKGTKPLAHRAK
;
A
#
# COMPACT_ATOMS: atom_id res chain seq x y z
N MET A 1 1.49 -8.83 19.53
CA MET A 1 0.66 -8.16 18.51
C MET A 1 -0.59 -7.64 19.17
N ASP A 2 -0.88 -6.38 18.99
CA ASP A 2 -2.05 -5.71 19.54
C ASP A 2 -3.34 -6.10 18.77
N LYS A 3 -4.53 -5.79 19.35
CA LYS A 3 -5.85 -6.11 18.76
C LYS A 3 -6.05 -5.57 17.33
N THR A 4 -5.40 -4.47 16.98
CA THR A 4 -5.49 -3.80 15.68
C THR A 4 -4.69 -4.58 14.61
N THR A 5 -3.42 -4.88 14.90
CA THR A 5 -2.56 -5.72 14.05
C THR A 5 -3.21 -7.09 13.81
N ASN A 6 -3.88 -7.64 14.84
CA ASN A 6 -4.67 -8.86 14.71
C ASN A 6 -5.88 -8.69 13.78
N GLY A 7 -6.53 -7.51 13.73
CA GLY A 7 -7.64 -7.21 12.85
C GLY A 7 -7.24 -7.20 11.37
N VAL A 8 -6.14 -6.52 11.03
CA VAL A 8 -5.57 -6.48 9.67
C VAL A 8 -5.15 -7.87 9.21
N ALA A 9 -4.37 -8.58 10.02
CA ALA A 9 -3.94 -9.95 9.72
C ALA A 9 -5.14 -10.90 9.55
N ALA A 10 -6.20 -10.74 10.36
CA ALA A 10 -7.43 -11.53 10.23
C ALA A 10 -8.16 -11.25 8.93
N TYR A 11 -8.24 -9.98 8.48
CA TYR A 11 -8.86 -9.62 7.21
C TYR A 11 -8.15 -10.29 6.01
N TYR A 12 -6.83 -10.13 5.90
CA TYR A 12 -6.04 -10.73 4.81
C TYR A 12 -5.94 -12.26 4.87
N SER A 13 -6.13 -12.85 6.06
CA SER A 13 -6.20 -14.31 6.22
C SER A 13 -7.54 -14.92 5.82
N ARG A 14 -8.62 -14.13 5.69
CA ARG A 14 -9.94 -14.63 5.28
C ARG A 14 -9.92 -15.13 3.85
N PHE A 15 -10.53 -16.29 3.62
CA PHE A 15 -10.61 -16.89 2.28
C PHE A 15 -11.30 -15.97 1.27
N GLY A 16 -12.37 -15.28 1.66
CA GLY A 16 -13.13 -14.37 0.79
C GLY A 16 -12.30 -13.17 0.31
N SER A 17 -11.50 -12.56 1.21
CA SER A 17 -10.60 -11.45 0.83
C SER A 17 -9.50 -11.94 -0.12
N TRP A 18 -8.85 -13.05 0.23
CA TRP A 18 -7.83 -13.65 -0.61
C TRP A 18 -8.34 -14.05 -2.00
N ALA A 19 -9.50 -14.73 -2.08
CA ALA A 19 -10.09 -15.15 -3.35
C ALA A 19 -10.47 -13.94 -4.21
N GLY A 20 -11.06 -12.89 -3.61
CA GLY A 20 -11.44 -11.67 -4.32
C GLY A 20 -10.25 -10.99 -4.98
N TYR A 21 -9.16 -10.74 -4.24
CA TYR A 21 -7.95 -10.14 -4.80
C TYR A 21 -7.30 -11.00 -5.89
N ASN A 22 -7.20 -12.33 -5.66
CA ASN A 22 -6.57 -13.22 -6.64
C ASN A 22 -7.37 -13.35 -7.94
N MET A 23 -8.71 -13.39 -7.86
CA MET A 23 -9.57 -13.55 -9.04
C MET A 23 -9.70 -12.25 -9.84
N VAL A 24 -9.72 -11.09 -9.16
CA VAL A 24 -10.05 -9.81 -9.79
C VAL A 24 -8.81 -9.00 -10.15
N LEU A 25 -7.78 -9.02 -9.30
CA LEU A 25 -6.55 -8.23 -9.45
C LEU A 25 -5.29 -9.07 -9.71
N GLY A 26 -5.42 -10.37 -10.03
CA GLY A 26 -4.30 -11.20 -10.43
C GLY A 26 -3.20 -11.36 -9.36
N ARG A 27 -3.58 -11.53 -8.09
CA ARG A 27 -2.71 -11.60 -6.89
C ARG A 27 -2.13 -10.26 -6.41
N SER A 28 -2.32 -9.18 -7.15
CA SER A 28 -2.03 -7.84 -6.67
C SER A 28 -3.10 -7.42 -5.65
N GLN A 29 -2.70 -6.62 -4.70
CA GLN A 29 -3.61 -6.08 -3.66
C GLN A 29 -3.72 -4.56 -3.78
N HIS A 30 -3.36 -4.02 -4.95
CA HIS A 30 -3.33 -2.60 -5.28
C HIS A 30 -4.01 -2.33 -6.62
N ALA A 31 -4.31 -1.06 -6.89
CA ALA A 31 -4.83 -0.63 -8.18
C ALA A 31 -3.82 -0.82 -9.33
N GLY A 32 -4.31 -0.99 -10.54
CA GLY A 32 -3.49 -1.01 -11.75
C GLY A 32 -3.25 0.41 -12.28
N TYR A 33 -2.18 0.61 -13.06
CA TYR A 33 -1.87 1.87 -13.74
C TYR A 33 -2.36 1.81 -15.20
N TRP A 34 -3.36 2.61 -15.52
CA TRP A 34 -3.98 2.65 -16.83
C TRP A 34 -3.41 3.79 -17.69
N THR A 35 -3.17 3.48 -18.94
CA THR A 35 -2.82 4.44 -20.00
C THR A 35 -3.87 4.34 -21.11
N SER A 36 -3.82 5.22 -22.11
CA SER A 36 -4.69 5.16 -23.29
C SER A 36 -4.60 3.82 -24.06
N GLU A 37 -3.50 3.08 -23.89
CA GLU A 37 -3.25 1.81 -24.58
C GLU A 37 -3.65 0.59 -23.74
N THR A 38 -3.99 0.79 -22.45
CA THR A 38 -4.31 -0.31 -21.52
C THR A 38 -5.68 -0.91 -21.82
N LYS A 39 -5.74 -2.20 -22.10
CA LYS A 39 -6.97 -2.89 -22.54
C LYS A 39 -7.67 -3.67 -21.41
N ASN A 40 -6.95 -4.05 -20.37
CA ASN A 40 -7.47 -4.87 -19.29
C ASN A 40 -6.67 -4.72 -17.99
N GLU A 41 -7.22 -5.25 -16.91
CA GLU A 41 -6.63 -5.17 -15.57
C GLU A 41 -5.24 -5.81 -15.51
N GLN A 42 -5.00 -6.91 -16.20
CA GLN A 42 -3.69 -7.57 -16.19
C GLN A 42 -2.59 -6.65 -16.77
N GLN A 43 -2.90 -5.94 -17.85
CA GLN A 43 -2.00 -4.93 -18.42
C GLN A 43 -1.82 -3.74 -17.47
N ALA A 44 -2.89 -3.28 -16.82
CA ALA A 44 -2.82 -2.21 -15.84
C ALA A 44 -1.93 -2.58 -14.65
N GLN A 45 -2.03 -3.80 -14.15
CA GLN A 45 -1.16 -4.32 -13.09
C GLN A 45 0.31 -4.38 -13.54
N ALA A 46 0.58 -4.89 -14.74
CA ALA A 46 1.93 -4.91 -15.30
C ALA A 46 2.51 -3.49 -15.52
N ASN A 47 1.66 -2.55 -15.93
CA ASN A 47 2.04 -1.14 -16.05
C ASN A 47 2.40 -0.54 -14.69
N PHE A 48 1.58 -0.81 -13.65
CA PHE A 48 1.85 -0.33 -12.30
C PHE A 48 3.23 -0.80 -11.82
N LEU A 49 3.54 -2.08 -11.95
CA LEU A 49 4.84 -2.63 -11.55
C LEU A 49 5.99 -1.89 -12.26
N ARG A 50 5.89 -1.68 -13.57
CA ARG A 50 6.93 -0.98 -14.35
C ARG A 50 7.06 0.49 -13.98
N MET A 51 5.93 1.20 -13.85
CA MET A 51 5.93 2.63 -13.53
C MET A 51 6.46 2.86 -12.12
N PHE A 52 5.99 2.09 -11.15
CA PHE A 52 6.45 2.20 -9.77
C PHE A 52 7.94 1.82 -9.63
N ALA A 53 8.39 0.74 -10.28
CA ALA A 53 9.81 0.36 -10.31
C ALA A 53 10.70 1.47 -10.89
N LYS A 54 10.24 2.16 -11.94
CA LYS A 54 10.95 3.33 -12.50
C LYS A 54 11.09 4.45 -11.47
N GLU A 55 10.04 4.71 -10.69
CA GLU A 55 10.04 5.78 -9.69
C GLU A 55 10.93 5.47 -8.48
N LEU A 56 11.17 4.20 -8.19
CA LEU A 56 12.13 3.77 -7.16
C LEU A 56 13.58 4.09 -7.53
N GLN A 57 13.93 4.22 -8.80
CA GLN A 57 15.28 4.53 -9.30
C GLN A 57 16.37 3.62 -8.69
N LEU A 58 16.10 2.32 -8.63
CA LEU A 58 16.98 1.36 -7.96
C LEU A 58 18.32 1.16 -8.69
N LYS A 59 19.38 1.03 -7.89
CA LYS A 59 20.67 0.50 -8.31
C LYS A 59 20.74 -0.99 -7.96
N PRO A 60 21.49 -1.81 -8.73
CA PRO A 60 21.63 -3.24 -8.40
C PRO A 60 22.22 -3.51 -7.01
N THR A 61 22.94 -2.52 -6.45
CA THR A 61 23.56 -2.58 -5.13
C THR A 61 22.64 -2.12 -4.00
N ASP A 62 21.45 -1.58 -4.31
CA ASP A 62 20.53 -1.07 -3.29
C ASP A 62 19.93 -2.24 -2.50
N ARG A 63 19.87 -2.05 -1.18
CA ARG A 63 19.05 -2.85 -0.27
C ARG A 63 17.71 -2.18 -0.07
N VAL A 64 16.65 -2.90 -0.36
CA VAL A 64 15.29 -2.38 -0.48
C VAL A 64 14.37 -3.04 0.53
N LEU A 65 13.59 -2.24 1.27
CA LEU A 65 12.47 -2.73 2.08
C LEU A 65 11.15 -2.54 1.33
N ASP A 66 10.42 -3.64 1.14
CA ASP A 66 9.01 -3.67 0.73
C ASP A 66 8.14 -3.67 1.99
N ALA A 67 7.68 -2.48 2.41
CA ALA A 67 6.91 -2.32 3.63
C ALA A 67 5.42 -2.60 3.39
N GLY A 68 4.98 -3.76 3.87
CA GLY A 68 3.66 -4.31 3.57
C GLY A 68 3.63 -5.14 2.28
N SER A 69 4.61 -6.05 2.14
CA SER A 69 4.88 -6.78 0.89
C SER A 69 3.73 -7.68 0.38
N GLY A 70 2.72 -7.96 1.21
CA GLY A 70 1.65 -8.88 0.84
C GLY A 70 2.20 -10.20 0.29
N GLN A 71 1.72 -10.63 -0.89
CA GLN A 71 2.20 -11.84 -1.56
C GLN A 71 3.53 -11.65 -2.34
N GLY A 72 4.24 -10.52 -2.15
CA GLY A 72 5.57 -10.26 -2.72
C GLY A 72 5.60 -10.03 -4.24
N VAL A 73 4.53 -9.54 -4.84
CA VAL A 73 4.46 -9.34 -6.30
C VAL A 73 5.49 -8.30 -6.74
N MET A 74 5.52 -7.13 -6.09
CA MET A 74 6.47 -6.06 -6.41
C MET A 74 7.90 -6.48 -6.07
N ALA A 75 8.15 -7.10 -4.91
CA ALA A 75 9.48 -7.57 -4.53
C ALA A 75 10.08 -8.52 -5.59
N ARG A 76 9.31 -9.50 -6.08
CA ARG A 76 9.78 -10.38 -7.17
C ARG A 76 10.03 -9.63 -8.46
N HIS A 77 9.16 -8.69 -8.83
CA HIS A 77 9.35 -7.87 -10.03
C HIS A 77 10.65 -7.08 -9.97
N LEU A 78 10.95 -6.43 -8.84
CA LEU A 78 12.16 -5.63 -8.67
C LEU A 78 13.44 -6.48 -8.73
N VAL A 79 13.47 -7.64 -8.06
CA VAL A 79 14.60 -8.56 -8.12
C VAL A 79 14.85 -9.03 -9.56
N GLN A 80 13.79 -9.37 -10.32
CA GLN A 80 13.91 -9.78 -11.73
C GLN A 80 14.36 -8.64 -12.64
N ALA A 81 13.88 -7.43 -12.41
CA ALA A 81 14.16 -6.29 -13.28
C ALA A 81 15.55 -5.68 -13.06
N ASN A 82 16.06 -5.70 -11.81
CA ASN A 82 17.24 -4.95 -11.43
C ASN A 82 18.30 -5.78 -10.68
N GLY A 83 17.93 -6.91 -10.07
CA GLY A 83 18.85 -7.70 -9.25
C GLY A 83 19.11 -7.16 -7.85
N SER A 84 18.41 -6.12 -7.40
CA SER A 84 18.54 -5.53 -6.06
C SER A 84 18.21 -6.53 -4.95
N GLU A 85 18.82 -6.36 -3.76
CA GLU A 85 18.46 -7.11 -2.55
C GLU A 85 17.13 -6.56 -2.02
N VAL A 86 16.04 -7.34 -2.12
CA VAL A 86 14.71 -6.93 -1.64
C VAL A 86 14.29 -7.77 -0.45
N ILE A 87 13.91 -7.10 0.65
CA ILE A 87 13.33 -7.71 1.84
C ILE A 87 11.88 -7.22 1.95
N GLY A 88 10.92 -8.15 1.89
CA GLY A 88 9.51 -7.85 2.13
C GLY A 88 9.13 -8.11 3.58
N ILE A 89 8.42 -7.18 4.21
CA ILE A 89 7.85 -7.35 5.56
C ILE A 89 6.33 -7.36 5.50
N THR A 90 5.69 -8.31 6.16
CA THR A 90 4.24 -8.39 6.32
C THR A 90 3.85 -8.94 7.68
N ILE A 91 2.71 -8.51 8.21
CA ILE A 91 2.15 -9.01 9.48
C ILE A 91 1.40 -10.35 9.33
N THR A 92 1.29 -10.88 8.12
CA THR A 92 0.47 -12.06 7.81
C THR A 92 1.35 -13.29 7.56
N PRO A 93 1.41 -14.28 8.48
CA PRO A 93 2.25 -15.49 8.31
C PRO A 93 1.94 -16.28 7.03
N ARG A 94 0.67 -16.24 6.59
CA ARG A 94 0.24 -16.87 5.34
C ARG A 94 0.90 -16.23 4.12
N GLU A 95 1.01 -14.90 4.11
CA GLU A 95 1.64 -14.17 3.00
C GLU A 95 3.13 -14.47 2.91
N VAL A 96 3.84 -14.53 4.03
CA VAL A 96 5.25 -14.96 4.05
C VAL A 96 5.41 -16.31 3.35
N LYS A 97 4.62 -17.33 3.76
CA LYS A 97 4.67 -18.67 3.16
C LYS A 97 4.36 -18.68 1.67
N ILE A 98 3.38 -17.87 1.22
CA ILE A 98 3.01 -17.77 -0.19
C ILE A 98 4.14 -17.10 -0.98
N SER A 99 4.69 -16.00 -0.47
CA SER A 99 5.75 -15.24 -1.12
C SER A 99 7.03 -16.06 -1.27
N GLU A 100 7.45 -16.79 -0.24
CA GLU A 100 8.58 -17.72 -0.28
C GLU A 100 8.36 -18.84 -1.32
N LYS A 101 7.15 -19.47 -1.30
CA LYS A 101 6.79 -20.50 -2.27
C LYS A 101 6.87 -19.99 -3.71
N LEU A 102 6.40 -18.77 -3.97
CA LEU A 102 6.39 -18.16 -5.29
C LEU A 102 7.80 -17.72 -5.75
N SER A 103 8.71 -17.47 -4.83
CA SER A 103 10.07 -16.98 -5.08
C SER A 103 11.11 -18.11 -5.14
N ARG A 104 10.79 -19.33 -4.75
CA ARG A 104 11.76 -20.44 -4.54
C ARG A 104 12.61 -20.80 -5.75
N HIS A 105 12.18 -20.45 -6.96
CA HIS A 105 12.89 -20.74 -8.21
C HIS A 105 13.67 -19.53 -8.77
N MET A 106 13.67 -18.41 -8.03
CA MET A 106 14.38 -17.21 -8.43
C MET A 106 15.83 -17.23 -7.91
N THR A 107 16.77 -16.71 -8.70
CA THR A 107 18.15 -16.50 -8.29
C THR A 107 18.65 -15.21 -8.93
N PRO A 108 18.88 -14.13 -8.16
CA PRO A 108 18.54 -13.99 -6.73
C PRO A 108 17.04 -14.02 -6.44
N ALA A 109 16.67 -14.30 -5.20
CA ALA A 109 15.29 -14.28 -4.73
C ALA A 109 15.09 -13.19 -3.65
N PRO A 110 13.93 -12.53 -3.58
CA PRO A 110 13.60 -11.67 -2.45
C PRO A 110 13.42 -12.49 -1.18
N ARG A 111 13.75 -11.90 -0.02
CA ARG A 111 13.53 -12.49 1.30
C ARG A 111 12.24 -11.92 1.91
N PHE A 112 11.49 -12.73 2.67
CA PHE A 112 10.28 -12.28 3.33
C PHE A 112 10.35 -12.52 4.83
N VAL A 113 9.90 -11.55 5.63
CA VAL A 113 9.91 -11.61 7.09
C VAL A 113 8.52 -11.27 7.64
N LEU A 114 8.18 -11.92 8.75
CA LEU A 114 6.99 -11.60 9.51
C LEU A 114 7.31 -10.45 10.45
N GLY A 115 6.56 -9.34 10.38
CA GLY A 115 6.75 -8.20 11.27
C GLY A 115 5.85 -7.03 10.91
N ASP A 116 5.85 -6.04 11.79
CA ASP A 116 5.18 -4.75 11.59
C ASP A 116 6.21 -3.72 11.11
N TYR A 117 5.98 -3.13 9.95
CA TYR A 117 6.90 -2.15 9.36
C TYR A 117 6.95 -0.83 10.16
N SER A 118 5.97 -0.57 11.03
CA SER A 118 5.95 0.62 11.90
C SER A 118 6.91 0.48 13.09
N HIS A 119 7.42 -0.73 13.35
CA HIS A 119 8.37 -1.02 14.41
C HIS A 119 9.14 -2.29 14.08
N THR A 120 10.33 -2.15 13.51
CA THR A 120 11.11 -3.26 12.99
C THR A 120 12.34 -3.56 13.84
N ASP A 121 12.84 -4.80 13.76
CA ASP A 121 14.12 -5.21 14.35
C ASP A 121 15.34 -4.94 13.42
N PHE A 122 15.15 -4.22 12.33
CA PHE A 122 16.26 -3.87 11.45
C PHE A 122 17.19 -2.84 12.09
N PRO A 123 18.50 -2.94 11.84
CA PRO A 123 19.46 -1.94 12.33
C PRO A 123 19.16 -0.54 11.76
N ASP A 124 19.65 0.49 12.45
CA ASP A 124 19.71 1.84 11.90
C ASP A 124 20.51 1.84 10.59
N GLU A 125 20.14 2.69 9.67
CA GLU A 125 20.87 2.93 8.42
C GLU A 125 21.14 1.65 7.60
N TYR A 126 20.17 0.74 7.56
CA TYR A 126 20.30 -0.57 6.93
C TYR A 126 19.88 -0.57 5.45
N PHE A 127 18.85 0.19 5.08
CA PHE A 127 18.27 0.23 3.73
C PHE A 127 18.71 1.45 2.92
N ASP A 128 18.82 1.28 1.62
CA ASP A 128 18.99 2.36 0.65
C ASP A 128 17.63 2.92 0.21
N VAL A 129 16.62 2.06 0.14
CA VAL A 129 15.24 2.41 -0.27
C VAL A 129 14.22 1.72 0.62
N VAL A 130 13.21 2.46 1.05
CA VAL A 130 11.98 1.92 1.63
C VAL A 130 10.82 2.30 0.72
N TYR A 131 10.00 1.34 0.33
CA TYR A 131 8.78 1.65 -0.40
C TYR A 131 7.53 1.08 0.26
N VAL A 132 6.42 1.75 0.00
CA VAL A 132 5.07 1.36 0.41
C VAL A 132 4.17 1.35 -0.82
N ASN A 133 3.29 0.38 -0.90
CA ASN A 133 2.27 0.31 -1.93
C ASN A 133 0.91 -0.05 -1.32
N GLU A 134 0.05 0.97 -1.15
CA GLU A 134 -1.31 0.87 -0.58
C GLU A 134 -1.39 0.17 0.78
N THR A 135 -0.43 0.43 1.68
CA THR A 135 -0.44 -0.18 3.02
C THR A 135 -0.42 0.81 4.18
N LEU A 136 -0.22 2.12 3.93
CA LEU A 136 -0.22 3.13 4.99
C LEU A 136 -1.58 3.24 5.69
N SER A 137 -2.66 2.88 5.01
CA SER A 137 -4.01 2.79 5.60
C SER A 137 -4.12 1.81 6.77
N HIS A 138 -3.13 0.95 6.95
CA HIS A 138 -3.04 0.01 8.07
C HIS A 138 -2.11 0.49 9.19
N ALA A 139 -1.35 1.56 8.96
CA ALA A 139 -0.50 2.16 9.99
C ALA A 139 -1.36 2.81 11.08
N LYS A 140 -1.13 2.44 12.34
CA LYS A 140 -1.84 3.03 13.48
C LYS A 140 -1.42 4.45 13.77
N ASP A 141 -0.13 4.70 13.63
CA ASP A 141 0.52 5.96 13.89
C ASP A 141 1.43 6.27 12.69
N MET A 142 0.96 7.18 11.86
CA MET A 142 1.68 7.61 10.66
C MET A 142 3.02 8.23 11.00
N GLN A 143 3.06 9.06 12.07
CA GLN A 143 4.28 9.73 12.47
C GLN A 143 5.34 8.75 12.98
N ALA A 144 4.96 7.80 13.83
CA ALA A 144 5.86 6.74 14.30
C ALA A 144 6.37 5.88 13.14
N THR A 145 5.51 5.58 12.16
CA THR A 145 5.89 4.83 10.95
C THR A 145 6.94 5.58 10.13
N MET A 146 6.76 6.90 9.91
CA MET A 146 7.75 7.70 9.17
C MET A 146 9.07 7.84 9.92
N GLN A 147 9.04 7.92 11.25
CA GLN A 147 10.24 7.91 12.08
C GLN A 147 10.99 6.58 11.98
N GLU A 148 10.28 5.45 11.97
CA GLU A 148 10.89 4.14 11.79
C GLU A 148 11.55 4.01 10.40
N PHE A 149 10.86 4.43 9.33
CA PHE A 149 11.46 4.46 8.00
C PHE A 149 12.71 5.36 7.93
N TYR A 150 12.67 6.52 8.61
CA TYR A 150 13.83 7.40 8.70
C TYR A 150 15.00 6.74 9.46
N ARG A 151 14.74 6.04 10.55
CA ARG A 151 15.75 5.33 11.35
C ARG A 151 16.48 4.27 10.52
N ILE A 152 15.73 3.41 9.84
CA ILE A 152 16.30 2.28 9.10
C ILE A 152 16.91 2.64 7.74
N LEU A 153 16.65 3.84 7.22
CA LEU A 153 17.26 4.32 5.99
C LEU A 153 18.66 4.87 6.25
N LYS A 154 19.58 4.58 5.34
CA LYS A 154 20.91 5.19 5.30
C LYS A 154 20.80 6.69 5.00
N PRO A 155 21.77 7.53 5.43
CA PRO A 155 21.90 8.88 4.90
C PRO A 155 21.99 8.87 3.36
N GLY A 156 21.19 9.71 2.70
CA GLY A 156 21.01 9.70 1.25
C GLY A 156 20.06 8.61 0.73
N GLY A 157 19.52 7.77 1.61
CA GLY A 157 18.46 6.83 1.29
C GLY A 157 17.12 7.53 1.04
N ARG A 158 16.17 6.84 0.42
CA ARG A 158 14.90 7.44 0.01
C ARG A 158 13.69 6.57 0.33
N VAL A 159 12.57 7.25 0.54
CA VAL A 159 11.24 6.63 0.58
C VAL A 159 10.51 6.88 -0.74
N VAL A 160 9.71 5.90 -1.17
CA VAL A 160 8.77 6.04 -2.29
C VAL A 160 7.46 5.34 -1.93
N PHE A 161 6.37 6.08 -1.88
CA PHE A 161 5.06 5.54 -1.54
C PHE A 161 4.09 5.74 -2.70
N ALA A 162 3.35 4.71 -3.06
CA ALA A 162 2.16 4.82 -3.88
C ALA A 162 0.96 4.52 -2.97
N ASP A 163 0.23 5.56 -2.60
CA ASP A 163 -0.90 5.44 -1.66
C ASP A 163 -1.93 6.53 -1.92
N TYR A 164 -3.07 6.43 -1.26
CA TYR A 164 -4.18 7.35 -1.46
C TYR A 164 -4.35 8.32 -0.29
N GLU A 165 -4.92 9.46 -0.60
CA GLU A 165 -5.46 10.42 0.37
C GLU A 165 -6.98 10.39 0.35
N VAL A 166 -7.57 10.56 1.53
CA VAL A 166 -9.01 10.63 1.67
C VAL A 166 -9.36 11.81 2.59
N ASP A 167 -10.06 12.81 2.06
CA ASP A 167 -10.48 13.96 2.87
C ASP A 167 -11.64 13.60 3.79
N ALA A 168 -11.29 12.99 4.93
CA ALA A 168 -12.25 12.54 5.92
C ALA A 168 -12.99 13.70 6.62
N ARG A 169 -12.42 14.90 6.57
CA ARG A 169 -12.99 16.12 7.21
C ARG A 169 -14.25 16.63 6.51
N HIS A 170 -14.38 16.33 5.20
CA HIS A 170 -15.50 16.79 4.37
C HIS A 170 -16.49 15.68 3.99
N MET A 171 -16.38 14.52 4.63
CA MET A 171 -17.27 13.38 4.38
C MET A 171 -18.69 13.62 4.89
N SER A 172 -19.67 13.22 4.09
CA SER A 172 -21.06 13.05 4.50
C SER A 172 -21.20 11.94 5.55
N ALA A 173 -22.31 11.93 6.31
CA ALA A 173 -22.61 10.88 7.28
C ALA A 173 -22.61 9.46 6.66
N ARG A 174 -22.99 9.32 5.39
CA ARG A 174 -22.93 8.03 4.67
C ARG A 174 -21.49 7.59 4.43
N GLN A 175 -20.63 8.50 4.03
CA GLN A 175 -19.21 8.23 3.80
C GLN A 175 -18.48 7.93 5.11
N GLN A 176 -18.83 8.63 6.20
CA GLN A 176 -18.32 8.32 7.54
C GLN A 176 -18.66 6.87 7.96
N ARG A 177 -19.90 6.42 7.77
CA ARG A 177 -20.27 5.02 8.04
C ARG A 177 -19.46 4.01 7.20
N MET A 178 -19.09 4.38 5.98
CA MET A 178 -18.22 3.55 5.16
C MET A 178 -16.81 3.47 5.75
N MET A 179 -16.27 4.57 6.28
CA MET A 179 -14.97 4.57 6.96
C MET A 179 -14.99 3.75 8.23
N ASP A 180 -16.06 3.88 9.06
CA ASP A 180 -16.24 3.04 10.25
C ASP A 180 -16.27 1.54 9.89
N PHE A 181 -16.93 1.20 8.79
CA PHE A 181 -16.95 -0.16 8.27
C PHE A 181 -15.56 -0.66 7.84
N LEU A 182 -14.77 0.16 7.16
CA LEU A 182 -13.39 -0.16 6.75
C LEU A 182 -12.50 -0.39 7.98
N GLU A 183 -12.55 0.48 8.97
CA GLU A 183 -11.80 0.35 10.21
C GLU A 183 -12.15 -0.95 10.93
N GLN A 184 -13.43 -1.25 11.04
CA GLN A 184 -13.91 -2.40 11.79
C GLN A 184 -13.66 -3.75 11.08
N HIS A 185 -13.74 -3.80 9.74
CA HIS A 185 -13.80 -5.07 9.00
C HIS A 185 -12.65 -5.30 8.02
N ALA A 186 -11.95 -4.26 7.60
CA ALA A 186 -10.85 -4.33 6.65
C ALA A 186 -9.51 -3.83 7.22
N GLY A 187 -9.49 -3.39 8.49
CA GLY A 187 -8.26 -2.91 9.13
C GLY A 187 -7.77 -1.56 8.60
N GLY A 188 -8.66 -0.73 8.06
CA GLY A 188 -8.34 0.58 7.49
C GLY A 188 -8.15 1.69 8.52
N PHE A 189 -7.45 1.42 9.60
CA PHE A 189 -7.29 2.37 10.73
C PHE A 189 -6.53 3.64 10.37
N GLY A 190 -5.57 3.55 9.45
CA GLY A 190 -4.75 4.67 9.01
C GLY A 190 -5.44 5.60 8.01
N VAL A 191 -6.56 5.21 7.41
CA VAL A 191 -7.23 6.01 6.37
C VAL A 191 -7.60 7.41 6.88
N ARG A 192 -8.00 7.54 8.14
CA ARG A 192 -8.30 8.85 8.75
C ARG A 192 -7.06 9.72 9.01
N GLN A 193 -5.87 9.16 8.89
CA GLN A 193 -4.58 9.85 8.98
C GLN A 193 -3.98 10.13 7.58
N GLN A 194 -4.77 9.95 6.54
CA GLN A 194 -4.38 10.18 5.14
C GLN A 194 -5.21 11.32 4.53
N ASN A 195 -5.55 12.36 5.32
CA ASN A 195 -6.15 13.56 4.75
C ASN A 195 -5.12 14.28 3.84
N PRO A 196 -5.59 15.10 2.90
CA PRO A 196 -4.72 15.83 1.99
C PRO A 196 -3.56 16.54 2.69
N GLY A 197 -2.33 16.17 2.31
CA GLY A 197 -1.07 16.71 2.82
C GLY A 197 -0.54 16.06 4.11
N GLU A 198 -1.30 15.19 4.79
CA GLU A 198 -0.85 14.61 6.07
C GLU A 198 0.34 13.64 5.89
N ILE A 199 0.39 12.88 4.79
CA ILE A 199 1.54 11.99 4.50
C ILE A 199 2.83 12.82 4.30
N SER A 200 2.76 13.87 3.47
CA SER A 200 3.91 14.77 3.25
C SER A 200 4.33 15.51 4.52
N GLN A 201 3.36 15.91 5.35
CA GLN A 201 3.65 16.52 6.65
C GLN A 201 4.36 15.53 7.59
N ALA A 202 3.90 14.29 7.65
CA ALA A 202 4.53 13.25 8.48
C ALA A 202 5.97 12.94 8.01
N LEU A 203 6.21 12.91 6.69
CA LEU A 203 7.56 12.79 6.14
C LEU A 203 8.44 13.96 6.56
N GLN A 204 7.95 15.20 6.46
CA GLN A 204 8.70 16.40 6.86
C GLN A 204 9.03 16.39 8.36
N GLN A 205 8.06 16.02 9.20
CA GLN A 205 8.24 15.95 10.65
C GLN A 205 9.21 14.83 11.07
N ALA A 206 9.34 13.77 10.28
CA ALA A 206 10.33 12.72 10.50
C ALA A 206 11.74 13.12 10.05
N GLY A 207 11.91 14.24 9.34
CA GLY A 207 13.20 14.77 8.91
C GLY A 207 13.55 14.49 7.45
N PHE A 208 12.62 13.97 6.63
CA PHE A 208 12.86 13.82 5.20
C PHE A 208 12.92 15.18 4.49
N ALA A 209 13.77 15.26 3.48
CA ALA A 209 13.90 16.40 2.56
C ALA A 209 13.47 16.00 1.13
N ASP A 210 13.47 16.97 0.22
CA ASP A 210 13.12 16.78 -1.21
C ASP A 210 11.79 16.07 -1.40
N ILE A 211 10.81 16.38 -0.53
CA ILE A 211 9.50 15.75 -0.56
C ILE A 211 8.76 16.22 -1.82
N SER A 212 8.23 15.26 -2.57
CA SER A 212 7.45 15.52 -3.77
C SER A 212 6.24 14.60 -3.87
N GLU A 213 5.19 15.11 -4.50
CA GLU A 213 3.93 14.41 -4.81
C GLU A 213 3.70 14.39 -6.31
N THR A 214 3.28 13.25 -6.85
CA THR A 214 2.84 13.12 -8.25
C THR A 214 1.46 12.48 -8.25
N ASP A 215 0.51 13.12 -8.91
CA ASP A 215 -0.87 12.63 -8.96
C ASP A 215 -1.01 11.48 -9.98
N TRP A 216 -1.42 10.31 -9.49
CA TRP A 216 -1.72 9.12 -10.27
C TRP A 216 -3.21 8.77 -10.26
N THR A 217 -4.07 9.66 -9.74
CA THR A 217 -5.49 9.40 -9.54
C THR A 217 -6.17 8.90 -10.80
N GLU A 218 -6.06 9.65 -11.90
CA GLU A 218 -6.70 9.28 -13.17
C GLU A 218 -6.18 7.95 -13.73
N ALA A 219 -4.90 7.64 -13.47
CA ALA A 219 -4.29 6.40 -13.94
C ALA A 219 -4.78 5.16 -13.18
N VAL A 220 -5.20 5.29 -11.92
CA VAL A 220 -5.65 4.15 -11.10
C VAL A 220 -7.18 4.02 -11.04
N MET A 221 -7.92 5.10 -11.24
CA MET A 221 -9.39 5.11 -11.12
C MET A 221 -10.12 4.07 -11.98
N PRO A 222 -9.68 3.71 -13.20
CA PRO A 222 -10.37 2.68 -13.97
C PRO A 222 -10.41 1.30 -13.25
N THR A 223 -9.40 0.94 -12.44
CA THR A 223 -9.45 -0.25 -11.58
C THR A 223 -10.60 -0.17 -10.58
N TYR A 224 -10.74 0.97 -9.86
CA TYR A 224 -11.80 1.15 -8.86
C TYR A 224 -13.20 1.19 -9.50
N HIS A 225 -13.37 1.83 -10.66
CA HIS A 225 -14.62 1.80 -11.41
C HIS A 225 -15.00 0.39 -11.87
N ARG A 226 -14.00 -0.39 -12.32
CA ARG A 226 -14.19 -1.81 -12.68
C ARG A 226 -14.61 -2.64 -11.46
N LEU A 227 -13.93 -2.49 -10.33
CA LEU A 227 -14.28 -3.17 -9.08
C LEU A 227 -15.72 -2.85 -8.65
N ARG A 228 -16.11 -1.58 -8.72
CA ARG A 228 -17.49 -1.14 -8.44
C ARG A 228 -18.49 -1.78 -9.40
N SER A 229 -18.16 -1.86 -10.68
CA SER A 229 -19.02 -2.51 -11.68
C SER A 229 -19.23 -3.99 -11.41
N LEU A 230 -18.17 -4.72 -11.03
CA LEU A 230 -18.23 -6.12 -10.61
C LEU A 230 -19.02 -6.34 -9.32
N ALA A 231 -18.96 -5.38 -8.40
CA ALA A 231 -19.70 -5.42 -7.14
C ALA A 231 -21.16 -4.95 -7.26
N ARG A 232 -21.60 -4.49 -8.43
CA ARG A 232 -22.96 -3.96 -8.68
C ARG A 232 -24.10 -4.86 -8.18
N PRO A 233 -24.04 -6.20 -8.30
CA PRO A 233 -25.08 -7.08 -7.75
C PRO A 233 -25.22 -7.00 -6.23
N PHE A 234 -24.20 -6.51 -5.53
CA PHE A 234 -24.15 -6.37 -4.07
C PHE A 234 -24.32 -4.92 -3.59
N ALA A 235 -24.55 -3.95 -4.49
CA ALA A 235 -24.62 -2.52 -4.17
C ALA A 235 -25.80 -2.15 -3.22
N TRP A 236 -26.78 -3.04 -3.05
CA TRP A 236 -27.87 -2.88 -2.07
C TRP A 236 -27.42 -3.13 -0.63
N ILE A 237 -26.28 -3.80 -0.41
CA ILE A 237 -25.74 -4.06 0.92
C ILE A 237 -25.04 -2.78 1.41
N GLN A 238 -25.69 -2.05 2.33
CA GLN A 238 -25.10 -0.86 2.92
C GLN A 238 -24.04 -1.24 3.98
N PRO A 239 -23.06 -0.38 4.29
CA PRO A 239 -22.02 -0.67 5.27
C PRO A 239 -22.54 -1.01 6.68
N ASP A 240 -23.67 -0.48 7.08
CA ASP A 240 -24.32 -0.73 8.38
C ASP A 240 -25.28 -1.94 8.38
N ALA A 241 -25.44 -2.62 7.24
CA ALA A 241 -26.28 -3.80 7.16
C ALA A 241 -25.66 -5.00 7.89
N LYS A 242 -26.49 -5.82 8.57
CA LYS A 242 -26.04 -7.02 9.29
C LYS A 242 -25.28 -8.03 8.40
N LEU A 243 -25.53 -8.01 7.07
CA LEU A 243 -24.84 -8.87 6.10
C LEU A 243 -23.50 -8.29 5.63
N ALA A 244 -23.23 -7.00 5.80
CA ALA A 244 -22.04 -6.34 5.26
C ALA A 244 -20.71 -7.03 5.65
N PRO A 245 -20.51 -7.52 6.89
CA PRO A 245 -19.27 -8.20 7.27
C PRO A 245 -18.97 -9.49 6.49
N PHE A 246 -19.98 -10.10 5.86
CA PHE A 246 -19.80 -11.29 5.00
C PHE A 246 -19.37 -10.92 3.57
N PHE A 247 -19.60 -9.66 3.16
CA PHE A 247 -19.36 -9.15 1.81
C PHE A 247 -18.41 -7.95 1.79
N VAL A 248 -17.41 -7.93 2.68
CA VAL A 248 -16.52 -6.77 2.90
C VAL A 248 -15.98 -6.20 1.59
N ASN A 249 -15.38 -7.02 0.74
CA ASN A 249 -14.81 -6.56 -0.55
C ASN A 249 -15.86 -5.98 -1.50
N ALA A 250 -17.05 -6.56 -1.54
CA ALA A 250 -18.13 -6.06 -2.40
C ALA A 250 -18.69 -4.72 -1.86
N VAL A 251 -18.83 -4.58 -0.55
CA VAL A 251 -19.24 -3.32 0.09
C VAL A 251 -18.19 -2.24 -0.15
N MET A 252 -16.90 -2.55 0.03
CA MET A 252 -15.78 -1.64 -0.26
C MET A 252 -15.79 -1.20 -1.72
N ALA A 253 -15.94 -2.12 -2.65
CA ALA A 253 -15.98 -1.82 -4.07
C ALA A 253 -17.20 -0.99 -4.48
N SER A 254 -18.37 -1.23 -3.86
CA SER A 254 -19.63 -0.54 -4.19
C SER A 254 -19.73 0.86 -3.58
N HIS A 255 -19.20 1.07 -2.37
CA HIS A 255 -19.41 2.27 -1.56
C HIS A 255 -18.12 2.99 -1.16
N GLY A 256 -16.95 2.44 -1.54
CA GLY A 256 -15.64 2.94 -1.15
C GLY A 256 -15.06 3.98 -2.13
N TYR A 257 -13.82 3.75 -2.54
CA TYR A 257 -12.97 4.78 -3.18
C TYR A 257 -13.55 5.43 -4.44
N SER A 258 -14.24 4.68 -5.32
CA SER A 258 -14.87 5.30 -6.50
C SER A 258 -15.95 6.31 -6.16
N THR A 259 -16.69 6.11 -5.05
CA THR A 259 -17.70 7.09 -4.60
C THR A 259 -17.08 8.29 -3.91
N LEU A 260 -15.94 8.11 -3.24
CA LEU A 260 -15.15 9.20 -2.66
C LEU A 260 -14.51 10.05 -3.77
N TYR A 261 -14.00 9.42 -4.82
CA TYR A 261 -13.47 10.11 -5.99
C TYR A 261 -14.55 10.97 -6.68
N GLU A 262 -15.75 10.41 -6.95
CA GLU A 262 -16.88 11.16 -7.51
C GLU A 262 -17.31 12.37 -6.66
N ALA A 263 -17.06 12.31 -5.35
CA ALA A 263 -17.30 13.39 -4.41
C ALA A 263 -16.12 14.38 -4.27
N GLY A 264 -14.99 14.16 -4.99
CA GLY A 264 -13.81 14.99 -4.88
C GLY A 264 -13.01 14.80 -3.58
N LEU A 265 -13.21 13.67 -2.88
CA LEU A 265 -12.61 13.39 -1.57
C LEU A 265 -11.50 12.35 -1.61
N PHE A 266 -11.12 11.88 -2.79
CA PHE A 266 -10.10 10.84 -2.99
C PHE A 266 -9.06 11.28 -4.00
N ARG A 267 -7.78 11.10 -3.67
CA ARG A 267 -6.65 11.19 -4.59
C ARG A 267 -5.73 9.99 -4.40
N TYR A 268 -5.03 9.61 -5.44
CA TYR A 268 -3.98 8.59 -5.39
C TYR A 268 -2.66 9.23 -5.80
N LEU A 269 -1.70 9.24 -4.90
CA LEU A 269 -0.46 9.98 -5.07
C LEU A 269 0.76 9.08 -4.96
N LEU A 270 1.78 9.42 -5.73
CA LEU A 270 3.13 8.92 -5.55
C LEU A 270 3.91 9.94 -4.73
N TYR A 271 4.36 9.56 -3.55
CA TYR A 271 5.19 10.37 -2.65
C TYR A 271 6.64 9.94 -2.74
N LYS A 272 7.54 10.89 -2.66
CA LYS A 272 8.98 10.66 -2.52
C LYS A 272 9.55 11.54 -1.42
N GLY A 273 10.59 11.06 -0.75
CA GLY A 273 11.36 11.84 0.21
C GLY A 273 12.76 11.25 0.38
N THR A 274 13.73 12.07 0.71
CA THR A 274 15.13 11.67 0.86
C THR A 274 15.59 11.91 2.29
N LYS A 275 16.25 10.92 2.90
CA LYS A 275 16.97 11.15 4.17
C LYS A 275 18.23 11.96 3.85
N PRO A 276 18.39 13.17 4.42
CA PRO A 276 19.58 13.99 4.17
C PRO A 276 20.88 13.24 4.43
N LEU A 277 21.93 13.59 3.70
CA LEU A 277 23.28 13.12 4.02
C LEU A 277 23.67 13.65 5.40
N ALA A 278 24.32 12.81 6.21
CA ALA A 278 24.89 13.29 7.46
C ALA A 278 25.86 14.43 7.16
N HIS A 279 25.61 15.60 7.77
CA HIS A 279 26.62 16.68 7.69
C HIS A 279 27.93 16.13 8.25
N ARG A 280 28.96 16.01 7.42
CA ARG A 280 30.32 15.84 7.95
C ARG A 280 30.57 17.07 8.81
N ALA A 281 30.54 16.88 10.13
CA ALA A 281 31.12 17.90 11.03
C ALA A 281 32.55 18.17 10.54
N LYS A 282 32.77 19.44 10.15
CA LYS A 282 34.11 19.92 9.79
C LYS A 282 34.99 20.05 11.05
#